data_e00a4736f7636418205c68dd4bab9bbe
#
_entry.id   e00a4736f7636418205c68dd4bab9bbe
#
_cell.length_a   1.000
_cell.length_b   1.000
_cell.length_c   1.000
_cell.angle_alpha   90.00
_cell.angle_beta   90.00
_cell.angle_gamma   90.00
#
_symmetry.space_group_name_H-M   'P 1'
#
loop_
_entity.id
_entity.type
_entity.pdbx_description
1 polymer ?
#
loop_
_entity_poly.entity_id
_entity_poly.type
_entity_poly.pdbx_seq_one_letter_code
_entity_poly.pdbx_strand_id
1 'polypeptide(L)'
;MLTTSERSYLLNSMEDLLNEYDYEYSSHALERIIDEWVRQKAGLIEAFKKHPNYIEEKFMIAFDADYERVVDSKQSTTFGRWVINQAIHQVFNQLPADALVESWFGGMELKSDINRFFYYLGGYAERCVSEENANIINTIFPSVKAHAGQKTSRIVNKICAYLGIDKADDYNREFAKYADSLSPMVIKRHTVLSINPLDYLTMSFGNSWASCHTIDKSNKRGMPNSYSGCYSSGTISYMLDKTSMVFYTVDASYKGDEYWNQPKINRQMFHYGEEKLVQARLYPQDNDGCSSVYEPYRGIVQKIMSEIFEFPNLWVLKKGTSEICNWVRSDGTHYRDYSHYGNCTISFVKGSSNSTRIMIGARPICIECGDRHYEEKSINHCACGYVCSDCGEHIDEDDVIWINGDPYCSDCVHYCENCDEYHRGRQTWIPSENRYVCECCLDNNYIFCECCDEYVHEDNAYYIESEGRYVCEDCYDRHYFCCDDCGEYFHRDELHDHEYMNLCSSCYKERTTDENDEAC
;
A
#
# COMPACT_ATOMS: atom_id res chain seq x y z
N MET A 1 16.58 -12.07 11.16
CA MET A 1 17.15 -11.39 9.97
C MET A 1 17.07 -12.37 8.82
N LEU A 2 16.73 -11.88 7.62
CA LEU A 2 16.76 -12.70 6.41
C LEU A 2 18.19 -13.16 6.10
N THR A 3 18.31 -14.37 5.59
CA THR A 3 19.55 -14.80 4.93
C THR A 3 19.72 -14.05 3.61
N THR A 4 20.94 -13.99 3.09
CA THR A 4 21.21 -13.39 1.76
C THR A 4 20.40 -14.08 0.65
N SER A 5 20.22 -15.39 0.73
CA SER A 5 19.43 -16.17 -0.23
C SER A 5 17.95 -15.80 -0.20
N GLU A 6 17.35 -15.72 0.99
CA GLU A 6 15.94 -15.33 1.15
C GLU A 6 15.69 -13.90 0.65
N ARG A 7 16.60 -12.96 0.98
CA ARG A 7 16.51 -11.59 0.50
C ARG A 7 16.55 -11.52 -1.03
N SER A 8 17.55 -12.19 -1.63
CA SER A 8 17.69 -12.21 -3.10
C SER A 8 16.48 -12.87 -3.77
N TYR A 9 15.95 -13.95 -3.21
CA TYR A 9 14.75 -14.59 -3.73
C TYR A 9 13.56 -13.64 -3.74
N LEU A 10 13.31 -12.95 -2.61
CA LEU A 10 12.17 -12.02 -2.51
C LEU A 10 12.31 -10.84 -3.48
N LEU A 11 13.49 -10.23 -3.56
CA LEU A 11 13.74 -9.10 -4.46
C LEU A 11 13.57 -9.50 -5.92
N ASN A 12 14.24 -10.57 -6.37
CA ASN A 12 14.15 -11.04 -7.75
C ASN A 12 12.71 -11.41 -8.12
N SER A 13 11.99 -12.11 -7.24
CA SER A 13 10.59 -12.49 -7.50
C SER A 13 9.65 -11.27 -7.52
N MET A 14 9.90 -10.24 -6.73
CA MET A 14 9.15 -8.98 -6.80
C MET A 14 9.43 -8.24 -8.10
N GLU A 15 10.69 -8.15 -8.51
CA GLU A 15 11.11 -7.54 -9.78
C GLU A 15 10.47 -8.25 -10.98
N ASP A 16 10.55 -9.59 -11.03
CA ASP A 16 9.93 -10.40 -12.07
C ASP A 16 8.41 -10.16 -12.15
N LEU A 17 7.74 -10.14 -10.99
CA LEU A 17 6.31 -9.88 -10.89
C LEU A 17 5.95 -8.46 -11.36
N LEU A 18 6.70 -7.45 -10.95
CA LEU A 18 6.44 -6.06 -11.32
C LEU A 18 6.69 -5.84 -12.82
N ASN A 19 7.74 -6.45 -13.38
CA ASN A 19 8.02 -6.45 -14.82
C ASN A 19 6.91 -7.13 -15.62
N GLU A 20 6.36 -8.25 -15.14
CA GLU A 20 5.23 -8.94 -15.79
C GLU A 20 4.02 -8.02 -15.96
N TYR A 21 3.81 -7.10 -15.01
CA TYR A 21 2.66 -6.17 -15.01
C TYR A 21 3.01 -4.74 -15.44
N ASP A 22 4.17 -4.54 -16.08
CA ASP A 22 4.65 -3.25 -16.63
C ASP A 22 4.70 -2.12 -15.60
N TYR A 23 5.17 -2.43 -14.38
CA TYR A 23 5.42 -1.41 -13.36
C TYR A 23 6.84 -0.88 -13.46
N GLU A 24 6.99 0.43 -13.40
CA GLU A 24 8.26 1.07 -13.10
C GLU A 24 8.55 0.96 -11.60
N TYR A 25 9.78 0.68 -11.24
CA TYR A 25 10.25 0.55 -9.86
C TYR A 25 11.74 0.87 -9.74
N SER A 26 12.21 1.14 -8.53
CA SER A 26 13.64 1.18 -8.23
C SER A 26 14.04 0.04 -7.29
N SER A 27 15.22 -0.55 -7.53
CA SER A 27 15.74 -1.62 -6.65
C SER A 27 15.92 -1.11 -5.22
N HIS A 28 16.32 0.16 -5.03
CA HIS A 28 16.41 0.79 -3.72
C HIS A 28 15.04 0.83 -2.99
N ALA A 29 13.96 1.18 -3.70
CA ALA A 29 12.62 1.18 -3.11
C ALA A 29 12.18 -0.22 -2.69
N LEU A 30 12.44 -1.24 -3.52
CA LEU A 30 12.12 -2.63 -3.19
C LEU A 30 12.93 -3.12 -1.98
N GLU A 31 14.21 -2.78 -1.90
CA GLU A 31 15.04 -3.09 -0.73
C GLU A 31 14.48 -2.44 0.53
N ARG A 32 14.10 -1.17 0.47
CA ARG A 32 13.48 -0.44 1.58
C ARG A 32 12.16 -1.07 2.02
N ILE A 33 11.34 -1.53 1.06
CA ILE A 33 10.09 -2.25 1.35
C ILE A 33 10.39 -3.56 2.09
N ILE A 34 11.36 -4.34 1.64
CA ILE A 34 11.74 -5.61 2.28
C ILE A 34 12.29 -5.38 3.69
N ASP A 35 13.15 -4.38 3.88
CA ASP A 35 13.70 -4.05 5.20
C ASP A 35 12.59 -3.64 6.19
N GLU A 36 11.67 -2.80 5.74
CA GLU A 36 10.53 -2.41 6.55
C GLU A 36 9.60 -3.59 6.85
N TRP A 37 9.33 -4.45 5.86
CA TRP A 37 8.56 -5.67 6.04
C TRP A 37 9.17 -6.58 7.11
N VAL A 38 10.47 -6.86 7.03
CA VAL A 38 11.19 -7.66 8.05
C VAL A 38 11.01 -7.06 9.43
N ARG A 39 11.20 -5.75 9.54
CA ARG A 39 11.08 -5.03 10.81
C ARG A 39 9.67 -5.13 11.39
N GLN A 40 8.66 -4.94 10.55
CA GLN A 40 7.26 -4.95 10.98
C GLN A 40 6.74 -6.36 11.26
N LYS A 41 7.14 -7.35 10.45
CA LYS A 41 6.66 -8.74 10.59
C LYS A 41 7.49 -9.59 11.56
N ALA A 42 8.54 -9.05 12.17
CA ALA A 42 9.44 -9.83 13.02
C ALA A 42 8.70 -10.71 14.05
N GLY A 43 7.70 -10.16 14.73
CA GLY A 43 6.92 -10.92 15.72
C GLY A 43 6.09 -12.04 15.11
N LEU A 44 5.50 -11.84 13.92
CA LEU A 44 4.75 -12.88 13.20
C LEU A 44 5.69 -13.94 12.61
N ILE A 45 6.84 -13.54 12.08
CA ILE A 45 7.85 -14.48 11.56
C ILE A 45 8.27 -15.44 12.66
N GLU A 46 8.66 -14.93 13.83
CA GLU A 46 9.08 -15.77 14.96
C GLU A 46 7.94 -16.64 15.51
N ALA A 47 6.71 -16.14 15.49
CA ALA A 47 5.55 -16.95 15.88
C ALA A 47 5.28 -18.07 14.87
N PHE A 48 5.32 -17.78 13.56
CA PHE A 48 5.07 -18.76 12.50
C PHE A 48 6.06 -19.94 12.54
N LYS A 49 7.32 -19.69 12.89
CA LYS A 49 8.35 -20.75 13.06
C LYS A 49 7.96 -21.83 14.06
N LYS A 50 7.06 -21.54 14.99
CA LYS A 50 6.58 -22.52 15.98
C LYS A 50 5.59 -23.52 15.40
N HIS A 51 4.97 -23.23 14.25
CA HIS A 51 3.97 -24.09 13.66
C HIS A 51 4.61 -25.21 12.82
N PRO A 52 4.17 -26.49 12.96
CA PRO A 52 4.79 -27.63 12.28
C PRO A 52 4.72 -27.57 10.76
N ASN A 53 3.76 -26.87 10.20
CA ASN A 53 3.58 -26.72 8.75
C ASN A 53 4.16 -25.38 8.23
N TYR A 54 5.01 -24.73 9.00
CA TYR A 54 5.69 -23.52 8.54
C TYR A 54 6.76 -23.85 7.49
N ILE A 55 6.73 -23.11 6.40
CA ILE A 55 7.71 -23.18 5.31
C ILE A 55 8.61 -21.94 5.44
N GLU A 56 9.81 -22.12 5.96
CA GLU A 56 10.70 -21.01 6.34
C GLU A 56 11.03 -20.10 5.16
N GLU A 57 11.46 -20.69 4.05
CA GLU A 57 11.86 -19.94 2.85
C GLU A 57 10.70 -19.20 2.16
N LYS A 58 9.48 -19.55 2.49
CA LYS A 58 8.25 -18.99 1.89
C LYS A 58 7.45 -18.13 2.87
N PHE A 59 7.84 -18.02 4.13
CA PHE A 59 7.15 -17.21 5.16
C PHE A 59 5.66 -17.50 5.27
N MET A 60 5.27 -18.76 5.21
CA MET A 60 3.88 -19.19 5.23
C MET A 60 3.68 -20.50 5.98
N ILE A 61 2.46 -20.70 6.44
CA ILE A 61 1.96 -21.97 6.96
C ILE A 61 1.05 -22.55 5.88
N ALA A 62 1.37 -23.72 5.33
CA ALA A 62 0.62 -24.35 4.26
C ALA A 62 0.34 -25.82 4.55
N PHE A 63 -0.89 -26.26 4.27
CA PHE A 63 -1.33 -27.63 4.46
C PHE A 63 -2.57 -27.95 3.64
N ASP A 64 -2.84 -29.23 3.45
CA ASP A 64 -4.07 -29.70 2.84
C ASP A 64 -5.19 -29.71 3.88
N ALA A 65 -6.32 -29.15 3.53
CA ALA A 65 -7.52 -29.18 4.37
C ALA A 65 -8.73 -29.65 3.58
N ASP A 66 -9.60 -30.36 4.29
CA ASP A 66 -10.89 -30.81 3.80
C ASP A 66 -11.97 -29.82 4.26
N TYR A 67 -12.72 -29.29 3.30
CA TYR A 67 -13.82 -28.39 3.56
C TYR A 67 -15.13 -29.09 3.21
N GLU A 68 -16.08 -29.08 4.14
CA GLU A 68 -17.45 -29.42 3.77
C GLU A 68 -17.98 -28.34 2.84
N ARG A 69 -18.31 -28.72 1.63
CA ARG A 69 -19.06 -27.85 0.75
C ARG A 69 -20.48 -27.72 1.28
N VAL A 70 -20.77 -26.62 1.91
CA VAL A 70 -22.14 -26.20 2.11
C VAL A 70 -22.56 -25.51 0.82
N VAL A 71 -23.37 -26.21 0.07
CA VAL A 71 -24.18 -25.82 -1.11
C VAL A 71 -23.68 -24.63 -1.95
N ASP A 72 -23.57 -24.86 -3.22
CA ASP A 72 -23.39 -23.81 -4.23
C ASP A 72 -24.69 -23.00 -4.38
N SER A 73 -24.76 -21.87 -3.66
CA SER A 73 -25.89 -20.93 -3.72
C SER A 73 -26.20 -20.48 -5.15
N LYS A 74 -25.18 -20.45 -6.02
CA LYS A 74 -25.33 -20.08 -7.44
C LYS A 74 -26.15 -21.12 -8.22
N GLN A 75 -25.93 -22.40 -7.97
CA GLN A 75 -26.68 -23.46 -8.64
C GLN A 75 -28.14 -23.50 -8.17
N SER A 76 -28.38 -23.34 -6.88
CA SER A 76 -29.74 -23.24 -6.34
C SER A 76 -30.49 -22.04 -6.86
N THR A 77 -29.85 -20.87 -6.96
CA THR A 77 -30.44 -19.67 -7.54
C THR A 77 -30.73 -19.86 -9.03
N THR A 78 -29.85 -20.53 -9.77
CA THR A 78 -30.04 -20.80 -11.19
C THR A 78 -31.22 -21.76 -11.40
N PHE A 79 -31.30 -22.83 -10.60
CA PHE A 79 -32.43 -23.73 -10.64
C PHE A 79 -33.74 -23.06 -10.24
N GLY A 80 -33.71 -22.24 -9.19
CA GLY A 80 -34.85 -21.45 -8.77
C GLY A 80 -35.39 -20.53 -9.88
N ARG A 81 -34.50 -19.81 -10.57
CA ARG A 81 -34.89 -18.98 -11.73
C ARG A 81 -35.47 -19.82 -12.87
N TRP A 82 -34.90 -20.98 -13.15
CA TRP A 82 -35.41 -21.87 -14.16
C TRP A 82 -36.83 -22.35 -13.80
N VAL A 83 -37.06 -22.79 -12.56
CA VAL A 83 -38.39 -23.19 -12.06
C VAL A 83 -39.40 -22.06 -12.16
N ILE A 84 -39.04 -20.84 -11.75
CA ILE A 84 -39.89 -19.66 -11.85
C ILE A 84 -40.28 -19.39 -13.32
N ASN A 85 -39.32 -19.43 -14.22
CA ASN A 85 -39.59 -19.20 -15.64
C ASN A 85 -40.54 -20.27 -16.21
N GLN A 86 -40.36 -21.54 -15.86
CA GLN A 86 -41.26 -22.60 -16.26
C GLN A 86 -42.67 -22.44 -15.64
N ALA A 87 -42.75 -22.11 -14.35
CA ALA A 87 -44.00 -21.87 -13.65
C ALA A 87 -44.77 -20.68 -14.29
N ILE A 88 -44.08 -19.61 -14.59
CA ILE A 88 -44.69 -18.44 -15.27
C ILE A 88 -45.27 -18.85 -16.63
N HIS A 89 -44.54 -19.61 -17.44
CA HIS A 89 -45.01 -20.00 -18.76
C HIS A 89 -46.11 -21.06 -18.74
N GLN A 90 -46.10 -22.00 -17.81
CA GLN A 90 -47.05 -23.13 -17.80
C GLN A 90 -48.28 -22.88 -16.96
N VAL A 91 -48.19 -22.13 -15.86
CA VAL A 91 -49.26 -21.95 -14.89
C VAL A 91 -49.94 -20.57 -15.03
N PHE A 92 -49.14 -19.52 -15.20
CA PHE A 92 -49.67 -18.15 -15.17
C PHE A 92 -50.35 -17.72 -16.47
N ASN A 93 -50.02 -18.34 -17.61
CA ASN A 93 -50.71 -18.06 -18.85
C ASN A 93 -52.11 -18.71 -18.96
N GLN A 94 -52.44 -19.59 -18.02
CA GLN A 94 -53.70 -20.35 -18.04
C GLN A 94 -54.74 -19.86 -16.98
N LEU A 95 -54.35 -18.96 -16.07
CA LEU A 95 -55.21 -18.46 -15.02
C LEU A 95 -55.60 -16.99 -15.26
N PRO A 96 -56.84 -16.58 -14.98
CA PRO A 96 -57.21 -15.16 -15.00
C PRO A 96 -56.33 -14.36 -14.00
N ALA A 97 -55.89 -13.18 -14.41
CA ALA A 97 -55.00 -12.33 -13.62
C ALA A 97 -55.47 -12.04 -12.18
N ASP A 98 -56.75 -11.92 -12.01
CA ASP A 98 -57.47 -11.64 -10.75
C ASP A 98 -57.57 -12.87 -9.82
N ALA A 99 -57.58 -14.08 -10.34
CA ALA A 99 -57.62 -15.30 -9.54
C ALA A 99 -56.29 -15.66 -8.87
N LEU A 100 -55.22 -15.08 -9.37
CA LEU A 100 -53.86 -15.34 -8.89
C LEU A 100 -53.47 -14.50 -7.68
N VAL A 101 -54.01 -13.30 -7.55
CA VAL A 101 -53.58 -12.33 -6.54
C VAL A 101 -54.24 -12.60 -5.18
N GLU A 102 -55.54 -13.00 -5.16
CA GLU A 102 -56.27 -13.14 -3.91
C GLU A 102 -56.16 -14.55 -3.26
N SER A 103 -56.05 -15.61 -4.05
CA SER A 103 -56.15 -16.97 -3.50
C SER A 103 -54.81 -17.56 -3.03
N TRP A 104 -53.68 -17.04 -3.47
CA TRP A 104 -52.38 -17.69 -3.26
C TRP A 104 -51.45 -16.97 -2.27
N PHE A 105 -51.55 -15.65 -2.16
CA PHE A 105 -50.53 -14.87 -1.44
C PHE A 105 -51.05 -13.73 -0.55
N GLY A 106 -52.36 -13.66 -0.28
CA GLY A 106 -52.86 -12.66 0.67
C GLY A 106 -52.48 -11.19 0.36
N GLY A 107 -52.39 -10.82 -0.91
CA GLY A 107 -52.14 -9.45 -1.34
C GLY A 107 -50.64 -9.12 -1.60
N MET A 108 -49.73 -10.08 -1.62
CA MET A 108 -48.33 -9.85 -1.99
C MET A 108 -48.05 -10.14 -3.46
N GLU A 109 -47.05 -9.45 -4.03
CA GLU A 109 -46.64 -9.68 -5.41
C GLU A 109 -46.05 -11.08 -5.62
N LEU A 110 -46.80 -11.96 -6.28
CA LEU A 110 -46.50 -13.38 -6.50
C LEU A 110 -45.06 -13.62 -6.99
N LYS A 111 -44.56 -12.78 -7.89
CA LYS A 111 -43.20 -12.87 -8.46
C LYS A 111 -42.14 -12.58 -7.43
N SER A 112 -42.40 -11.70 -6.49
CA SER A 112 -41.52 -11.34 -5.40
C SER A 112 -41.39 -12.48 -4.40
N ASP A 113 -42.48 -13.14 -4.06
CA ASP A 113 -42.50 -14.19 -3.06
C ASP A 113 -41.94 -15.52 -3.56
N ILE A 114 -42.21 -15.88 -4.80
CA ILE A 114 -41.56 -17.04 -5.44
C ILE A 114 -40.06 -16.82 -5.56
N ASN A 115 -39.61 -15.63 -5.99
CA ASN A 115 -38.20 -15.28 -6.03
C ASN A 115 -37.57 -15.34 -4.64
N ARG A 116 -38.26 -14.83 -3.62
CA ARG A 116 -37.82 -14.85 -2.24
C ARG A 116 -37.76 -16.26 -1.68
N PHE A 117 -38.74 -17.09 -1.98
CA PHE A 117 -38.79 -18.50 -1.57
C PHE A 117 -37.63 -19.29 -2.18
N PHE A 118 -37.38 -19.17 -3.48
CA PHE A 118 -36.24 -19.85 -4.12
C PHE A 118 -34.90 -19.23 -3.74
N TYR A 119 -34.86 -17.95 -3.42
CA TYR A 119 -33.71 -17.32 -2.80
C TYR A 119 -33.40 -17.91 -1.43
N TYR A 120 -34.41 -18.08 -0.58
CA TYR A 120 -34.25 -18.71 0.72
C TYR A 120 -33.90 -20.20 0.62
N LEU A 121 -34.53 -20.96 -0.24
CA LEU A 121 -34.15 -22.35 -0.51
C LEU A 121 -32.75 -22.49 -1.12
N GLY A 122 -32.28 -21.50 -1.87
CA GLY A 122 -30.98 -21.47 -2.52
C GLY A 122 -29.86 -20.91 -1.64
N GLY A 123 -30.19 -19.96 -0.77
CA GLY A 123 -29.22 -19.30 0.11
C GLY A 123 -28.90 -20.05 1.40
N TYR A 124 -29.84 -20.86 1.87
CA TYR A 124 -29.69 -21.71 3.07
C TYR A 124 -29.84 -23.17 2.68
N ALA A 125 -28.88 -23.64 1.96
CA ALA A 125 -28.86 -25.02 1.52
C ALA A 125 -28.75 -26.01 2.69
N GLU A 126 -29.73 -26.03 3.49
CA GLU A 126 -29.94 -27.12 4.42
C GLU A 126 -30.26 -28.39 3.60
N ARG A 127 -29.46 -29.42 3.78
CA ARG A 127 -29.70 -30.73 3.19
C ARG A 127 -31.14 -31.23 3.52
N CYS A 128 -31.66 -30.82 4.65
CA CYS A 128 -32.99 -31.11 5.15
C CYS A 128 -33.70 -29.81 5.50
N VAL A 129 -35.01 -29.78 5.27
CA VAL A 129 -35.89 -28.64 5.57
C VAL A 129 -35.95 -28.43 7.09
N SER A 130 -35.73 -27.20 7.53
CA SER A 130 -35.95 -26.78 8.92
C SER A 130 -37.42 -26.69 9.24
N GLU A 131 -37.78 -26.61 10.52
CA GLU A 131 -39.17 -26.45 10.94
C GLU A 131 -39.76 -25.13 10.43
N GLU A 132 -38.98 -24.05 10.47
CA GLU A 132 -39.36 -22.74 9.96
C GLU A 132 -39.65 -22.80 8.46
N ASN A 133 -38.74 -23.39 7.68
CA ASN A 133 -38.90 -23.54 6.23
C ASN A 133 -40.07 -24.49 5.89
N ALA A 134 -40.32 -25.54 6.65
CA ALA A 134 -41.49 -26.40 6.48
C ALA A 134 -42.80 -25.62 6.64
N ASN A 135 -42.89 -24.76 7.62
CA ASN A 135 -44.05 -23.92 7.89
C ASN A 135 -44.30 -22.93 6.74
N ILE A 136 -43.22 -22.27 6.25
CA ILE A 136 -43.32 -21.37 5.10
C ILE A 136 -43.78 -22.12 3.85
N ILE A 137 -43.18 -23.29 3.58
CA ILE A 137 -43.56 -24.12 2.41
C ILE A 137 -45.03 -24.54 2.49
N ASN A 138 -45.48 -24.98 3.64
CA ASN A 138 -46.88 -25.42 3.85
C ASN A 138 -47.88 -24.27 3.76
N THR A 139 -47.46 -23.06 4.09
CA THR A 139 -48.29 -21.85 3.91
C THR A 139 -48.45 -21.51 2.43
N ILE A 140 -47.37 -21.58 1.67
CA ILE A 140 -47.36 -21.24 0.23
C ILE A 140 -47.92 -22.41 -0.61
N PHE A 141 -47.57 -23.65 -0.26
CA PHE A 141 -47.92 -24.87 -0.99
C PHE A 141 -48.57 -25.91 -0.05
N PRO A 142 -49.83 -25.72 0.39
CA PRO A 142 -50.45 -26.57 1.40
C PRO A 142 -50.50 -28.07 1.05
N SER A 143 -50.57 -28.40 -0.23
CA SER A 143 -50.63 -29.79 -0.68
C SER A 143 -49.27 -30.50 -0.67
N VAL A 144 -48.15 -29.77 -0.56
CA VAL A 144 -46.77 -30.33 -0.53
C VAL A 144 -46.52 -31.08 0.77
N LYS A 145 -47.14 -30.65 1.86
CA LYS A 145 -47.04 -31.25 3.22
C LYS A 145 -45.57 -31.46 3.60
N ALA A 146 -44.83 -30.36 3.69
CA ALA A 146 -43.45 -30.37 4.13
C ALA A 146 -43.34 -30.60 5.62
N HIS A 147 -42.31 -31.34 6.05
CA HIS A 147 -41.98 -31.58 7.46
C HIS A 147 -40.50 -31.33 7.69
N ALA A 148 -40.14 -30.84 8.88
CA ALA A 148 -38.76 -30.74 9.30
C ALA A 148 -38.03 -32.09 9.16
N GLY A 149 -36.77 -32.03 8.75
CA GLY A 149 -35.93 -33.20 8.51
C GLY A 149 -36.10 -33.88 7.14
N GLN A 150 -37.07 -33.47 6.32
CA GLN A 150 -37.16 -33.97 4.94
C GLN A 150 -36.04 -33.38 4.07
N LYS A 151 -35.53 -34.19 3.13
CA LYS A 151 -34.53 -33.72 2.16
C LYS A 151 -35.09 -32.57 1.34
N THR A 152 -34.40 -31.45 1.31
CA THR A 152 -34.79 -30.25 0.56
C THR A 152 -35.06 -30.55 -0.91
N SER A 153 -34.18 -31.33 -1.59
CA SER A 153 -34.38 -31.76 -2.97
C SER A 153 -35.71 -32.49 -3.20
N ARG A 154 -36.17 -33.30 -2.22
CA ARG A 154 -37.45 -34.02 -2.30
C ARG A 154 -38.64 -33.06 -2.22
N ILE A 155 -38.55 -32.06 -1.35
CA ILE A 155 -39.57 -31.03 -1.20
C ILE A 155 -39.65 -30.16 -2.47
N VAL A 156 -38.50 -29.70 -3.00
CA VAL A 156 -38.46 -28.94 -4.26
C VAL A 156 -39.09 -29.73 -5.42
N ASN A 157 -38.79 -31.05 -5.50
CA ASN A 157 -39.41 -31.89 -6.52
C ASN A 157 -40.95 -31.96 -6.36
N LYS A 158 -41.48 -31.99 -5.13
CA LYS A 158 -42.93 -31.93 -4.87
C LYS A 158 -43.51 -30.57 -5.24
N ILE A 159 -42.80 -29.46 -4.98
CA ILE A 159 -43.21 -28.09 -5.36
C ILE A 159 -43.29 -28.00 -6.87
N CYS A 160 -42.26 -28.48 -7.60
CA CYS A 160 -42.25 -28.49 -9.06
C CYS A 160 -43.43 -29.31 -9.63
N ALA A 161 -43.73 -30.48 -9.03
CA ALA A 161 -44.86 -31.27 -9.42
C ALA A 161 -46.20 -30.56 -9.14
N TYR A 162 -46.29 -29.86 -8.01
CA TYR A 162 -47.46 -29.05 -7.67
C TYR A 162 -47.67 -27.91 -8.65
N LEU A 163 -46.62 -27.27 -9.09
CA LEU A 163 -46.66 -26.20 -10.09
C LEU A 163 -46.89 -26.72 -11.53
N GLY A 164 -47.07 -28.02 -11.71
CA GLY A 164 -47.31 -28.63 -13.03
C GLY A 164 -46.13 -28.55 -13.99
N ILE A 165 -44.91 -28.40 -13.44
CA ILE A 165 -43.68 -28.34 -14.26
C ILE A 165 -43.45 -29.74 -14.86
N ASP A 166 -43.41 -29.79 -16.21
CA ASP A 166 -43.15 -31.03 -16.92
C ASP A 166 -41.77 -31.57 -16.59
N LYS A 167 -41.68 -32.89 -16.32
CA LYS A 167 -40.45 -33.59 -16.01
C LYS A 167 -39.70 -34.02 -17.29
N ALA A 168 -39.63 -33.13 -18.26
CA ALA A 168 -38.83 -33.31 -19.47
C ALA A 168 -37.32 -33.40 -19.16
N ASP A 169 -36.54 -33.77 -20.17
CA ASP A 169 -35.08 -33.95 -20.03
C ASP A 169 -34.37 -32.71 -19.48
N ASP A 170 -34.85 -31.52 -19.78
CA ASP A 170 -34.32 -30.24 -19.24
C ASP A 170 -34.55 -30.11 -17.73
N TYR A 171 -35.73 -30.46 -17.23
CA TYR A 171 -36.02 -30.50 -15.80
C TYR A 171 -35.08 -31.47 -15.06
N ASN A 172 -34.96 -32.70 -15.59
CA ASN A 172 -34.14 -33.73 -14.97
C ASN A 172 -32.67 -33.30 -14.92
N ARG A 173 -32.18 -32.66 -15.97
CA ARG A 173 -30.81 -32.13 -16.02
C ARG A 173 -30.58 -31.00 -14.99
N GLU A 174 -31.46 -30.02 -14.93
CA GLU A 174 -31.32 -28.89 -14.01
C GLU A 174 -31.60 -29.30 -12.56
N PHE A 175 -32.54 -30.21 -12.33
CA PHE A 175 -32.80 -30.78 -11.02
C PHE A 175 -31.64 -31.65 -10.50
N ALA A 176 -30.98 -32.42 -11.37
CA ALA A 176 -29.80 -33.19 -11.00
C ALA A 176 -28.68 -32.26 -10.52
N LYS A 177 -28.38 -31.20 -11.29
CA LYS A 177 -27.39 -30.19 -10.89
C LYS A 177 -27.73 -29.56 -9.53
N TYR A 178 -29.00 -29.23 -9.33
CA TYR A 178 -29.48 -28.67 -8.07
C TYR A 178 -29.35 -29.69 -6.92
N ALA A 179 -29.80 -30.92 -7.12
CA ALA A 179 -29.73 -31.98 -6.13
C ALA A 179 -28.28 -32.33 -5.75
N ASP A 180 -27.39 -32.37 -6.73
CA ASP A 180 -25.95 -32.55 -6.52
C ASP A 180 -25.35 -31.39 -5.72
N SER A 181 -25.80 -30.17 -6.00
CA SER A 181 -25.36 -28.99 -5.25
C SER A 181 -25.76 -29.04 -3.76
N LEU A 182 -26.86 -29.73 -3.41
CA LEU A 182 -27.32 -29.95 -2.05
C LEU A 182 -26.61 -31.10 -1.31
N SER A 183 -25.83 -31.88 -2.01
CA SER A 183 -25.09 -32.96 -1.38
C SER A 183 -23.83 -32.43 -0.69
N PRO A 184 -23.58 -32.77 0.57
CA PRO A 184 -22.33 -32.39 1.20
C PRO A 184 -21.18 -33.05 0.45
N MET A 185 -20.32 -32.23 -0.13
CA MET A 185 -19.08 -32.67 -0.76
C MET A 185 -17.92 -32.23 0.10
N VAL A 186 -17.01 -33.14 0.38
CA VAL A 186 -15.72 -32.78 0.94
C VAL A 186 -14.82 -32.33 -0.20
N ILE A 187 -14.38 -31.09 -0.15
CA ILE A 187 -13.48 -30.51 -1.15
C ILE A 187 -12.13 -30.31 -0.50
N LYS A 188 -11.12 -30.94 -1.10
CA LYS A 188 -9.72 -30.72 -0.70
C LYS A 188 -9.19 -29.41 -1.27
N ARG A 189 -8.46 -28.68 -0.47
CA ARG A 189 -7.78 -27.45 -0.84
C ARG A 189 -6.39 -27.39 -0.22
N HIS A 190 -5.42 -26.85 -0.95
CA HIS A 190 -4.24 -26.32 -0.28
C HIS A 190 -4.64 -25.02 0.41
N THR A 191 -4.40 -24.97 1.70
CA THR A 191 -4.75 -23.85 2.57
C THR A 191 -3.47 -23.18 3.02
N VAL A 192 -3.41 -21.87 2.83
CA VAL A 192 -2.23 -21.07 3.11
C VAL A 192 -2.57 -19.90 4.01
N LEU A 193 -1.82 -19.75 5.09
CA LEU A 193 -1.75 -18.52 5.90
C LEU A 193 -0.36 -17.93 5.73
N SER A 194 -0.26 -16.75 5.15
CA SER A 194 1.01 -16.19 4.68
C SER A 194 1.28 -14.79 5.20
N ILE A 195 2.56 -14.52 5.39
CA ILE A 195 3.12 -13.18 5.61
C ILE A 195 4.19 -12.84 4.55
N ASN A 196 4.30 -13.66 3.49
CA ASN A 196 5.23 -13.44 2.39
C ASN A 196 4.87 -12.18 1.58
N PRO A 197 5.81 -11.29 1.27
CA PRO A 197 5.59 -10.11 0.43
C PRO A 197 4.86 -10.39 -0.88
N LEU A 198 5.22 -11.49 -1.56
CA LEU A 198 4.62 -11.89 -2.84
C LEU A 198 3.13 -12.22 -2.71
N ASP A 199 2.71 -12.79 -1.58
CA ASP A 199 1.30 -13.08 -1.33
C ASP A 199 0.44 -11.83 -1.13
N TYR A 200 1.01 -10.75 -0.61
CA TYR A 200 0.32 -9.46 -0.56
C TYR A 200 0.17 -8.85 -1.95
N LEU A 201 1.23 -8.83 -2.76
CA LEU A 201 1.18 -8.31 -4.12
C LEU A 201 0.18 -9.08 -4.98
N THR A 202 0.12 -10.40 -4.81
CA THR A 202 -0.75 -11.29 -5.59
C THR A 202 -2.07 -11.65 -4.91
N MET A 203 -2.43 -10.99 -3.80
CA MET A 203 -3.61 -11.35 -3.01
C MET A 203 -4.94 -11.24 -3.77
N SER A 204 -4.94 -10.58 -4.91
CA SER A 204 -6.10 -10.42 -5.80
C SER A 204 -6.04 -11.25 -7.07
N PHE A 205 -5.07 -12.17 -7.18
CA PHE A 205 -4.97 -13.12 -8.28
C PHE A 205 -5.93 -14.28 -8.05
N GLY A 206 -7.20 -14.03 -8.29
CA GLY A 206 -8.27 -14.99 -8.05
C GLY A 206 -8.52 -15.94 -9.21
N ASN A 207 -9.16 -17.08 -8.92
CA ASN A 207 -9.72 -17.96 -9.92
C ASN A 207 -11.07 -17.39 -10.39
N SER A 208 -11.04 -16.69 -11.52
CA SER A 208 -12.19 -15.95 -12.08
C SER A 208 -12.73 -14.80 -11.22
N TRP A 209 -11.89 -14.22 -10.39
CA TRP A 209 -12.21 -13.01 -9.62
C TRP A 209 -10.97 -12.15 -9.38
N ALA A 210 -11.16 -10.86 -9.17
CA ALA A 210 -10.15 -9.90 -8.74
C ALA A 210 -10.75 -8.98 -7.67
N SER A 211 -9.92 -8.18 -7.01
CA SER A 211 -10.36 -7.15 -6.06
C SER A 211 -9.70 -5.81 -6.36
N CYS A 212 -10.13 -4.76 -5.66
CA CYS A 212 -9.55 -3.42 -5.78
C CYS A 212 -8.04 -3.35 -5.48
N HIS A 213 -7.49 -4.36 -4.81
CA HIS A 213 -6.05 -4.48 -4.52
C HIS A 213 -5.25 -5.18 -5.62
N THR A 214 -5.85 -5.46 -6.79
CA THR A 214 -5.08 -6.09 -7.87
C THR A 214 -3.99 -5.16 -8.40
N ILE A 215 -2.80 -5.73 -8.64
CA ILE A 215 -1.74 -5.07 -9.38
C ILE A 215 -1.91 -5.26 -10.90
N ASP A 216 -2.79 -6.15 -11.34
CA ASP A 216 -3.12 -6.40 -12.74
C ASP A 216 -4.10 -5.32 -13.27
N LYS A 217 -3.62 -4.09 -13.46
CA LYS A 217 -4.43 -2.96 -13.94
C LYS A 217 -4.91 -3.15 -15.38
N SER A 218 -4.13 -3.84 -16.21
CA SER A 218 -4.43 -4.07 -17.63
C SER A 218 -5.25 -5.32 -17.89
N ASN A 219 -5.66 -6.02 -16.83
CA ASN A 219 -6.40 -7.29 -16.91
C ASN A 219 -5.71 -8.35 -17.78
N LYS A 220 -4.38 -8.47 -17.67
CA LYS A 220 -3.58 -9.48 -18.37
C LYS A 220 -4.04 -10.90 -18.05
N ARG A 221 -4.59 -11.13 -16.87
CA ARG A 221 -5.13 -12.43 -16.44
C ARG A 221 -6.55 -12.70 -16.99
N GLY A 222 -7.18 -11.74 -17.68
CA GLY A 222 -8.51 -11.92 -18.29
C GLY A 222 -9.64 -12.14 -17.28
N MET A 223 -9.58 -11.52 -16.10
CA MET A 223 -10.57 -11.71 -15.05
C MET A 223 -11.91 -11.06 -15.41
N PRO A 224 -13.05 -11.78 -15.30
CA PRO A 224 -14.35 -11.18 -15.43
C PRO A 224 -14.55 -10.11 -14.35
N ASN A 225 -15.08 -8.95 -14.72
CA ASN A 225 -15.31 -7.82 -13.80
C ASN A 225 -14.01 -7.40 -13.06
N SER A 226 -12.89 -7.32 -13.79
CA SER A 226 -11.64 -6.86 -13.23
C SER A 226 -11.81 -5.45 -12.64
N TYR A 227 -11.32 -5.28 -11.43
CA TYR A 227 -11.19 -3.94 -10.86
C TYR A 227 -9.97 -3.26 -11.48
N SER A 228 -10.03 -1.94 -11.57
CA SER A 228 -8.93 -1.12 -12.13
C SER A 228 -7.68 -1.04 -11.24
N GLY A 229 -7.60 -1.85 -10.18
CA GLY A 229 -6.53 -1.75 -9.18
C GLY A 229 -6.55 -0.43 -8.41
N CYS A 230 -7.75 0.12 -8.19
CA CYS A 230 -7.94 1.45 -7.59
C CYS A 230 -7.38 1.61 -6.16
N TYR A 231 -6.99 0.50 -5.52
CA TYR A 231 -6.34 0.46 -4.20
C TYR A 231 -5.17 -0.52 -4.19
N SER A 232 -4.40 -0.61 -5.27
CA SER A 232 -3.23 -1.50 -5.33
C SER A 232 -2.17 -1.17 -4.27
N SER A 233 -2.06 0.09 -3.82
CA SER A 233 -1.25 0.50 -2.67
C SER A 233 -1.60 -0.24 -1.37
N GLY A 234 -2.82 -0.74 -1.25
CA GLY A 234 -3.25 -1.58 -0.12
C GLY A 234 -2.44 -2.87 0.01
N THR A 235 -1.86 -3.40 -1.07
CA THR A 235 -0.97 -4.56 -1.03
C THR A 235 0.27 -4.25 -0.19
N ILE A 236 0.92 -3.12 -0.45
CA ILE A 236 2.08 -2.64 0.31
C ILE A 236 1.68 -2.24 1.73
N SER A 237 0.53 -1.56 1.90
CA SER A 237 0.03 -1.17 3.21
C SER A 237 -0.17 -2.36 4.14
N TYR A 238 -0.78 -3.45 3.68
CA TYR A 238 -0.95 -4.67 4.46
C TYR A 238 0.36 -5.45 4.63
N MET A 239 1.21 -5.47 3.61
CA MET A 239 2.53 -6.07 3.69
C MET A 239 3.35 -5.46 4.82
N LEU A 240 3.34 -4.13 4.95
CA LEU A 240 4.10 -3.39 5.96
C LEU A 240 3.38 -3.26 7.31
N ASP A 241 2.15 -3.75 7.43
CA ASP A 241 1.42 -3.76 8.69
C ASP A 241 1.78 -4.97 9.55
N LYS A 242 2.20 -4.72 10.79
CA LYS A 242 2.61 -5.75 11.75
C LYS A 242 1.54 -6.78 12.10
N THR A 243 0.25 -6.46 11.86
CA THR A 243 -0.89 -7.30 12.27
C THR A 243 -1.44 -8.16 11.14
N SER A 244 -1.21 -7.79 9.89
CA SER A 244 -1.90 -8.35 8.72
C SER A 244 -1.27 -9.64 8.22
N MET A 245 -2.14 -10.59 7.84
CA MET A 245 -1.81 -11.87 7.22
C MET A 245 -2.76 -12.13 6.06
N VAL A 246 -2.27 -12.80 5.01
CA VAL A 246 -3.09 -13.24 3.88
C VAL A 246 -3.45 -14.71 4.07
N PHE A 247 -4.74 -15.01 4.14
CA PHE A 247 -5.25 -16.37 4.10
C PHE A 247 -5.88 -16.63 2.75
N TYR A 248 -5.53 -17.75 2.13
CA TYR A 248 -6.14 -18.13 0.86
C TYR A 248 -6.13 -19.65 0.65
N THR A 249 -6.92 -20.09 -0.32
CA THR A 249 -6.94 -21.47 -0.75
C THR A 249 -6.69 -21.57 -2.25
N VAL A 250 -5.96 -22.60 -2.67
CA VAL A 250 -5.73 -22.95 -4.06
C VAL A 250 -6.16 -24.38 -4.33
N ASP A 251 -6.22 -24.77 -5.60
CA ASP A 251 -6.66 -26.10 -6.00
C ASP A 251 -5.69 -27.17 -5.48
N ALA A 252 -6.25 -28.24 -4.90
CA ALA A 252 -5.48 -29.35 -4.36
C ALA A 252 -4.71 -30.17 -5.42
N SER A 253 -5.01 -29.98 -6.70
CA SER A 253 -4.26 -30.60 -7.80
C SER A 253 -2.93 -29.93 -8.07
N TYR A 254 -2.69 -28.73 -7.58
CA TYR A 254 -1.42 -28.03 -7.71
C TYR A 254 -0.30 -28.81 -7.01
N LYS A 255 0.83 -28.99 -7.68
CA LYS A 255 1.95 -29.80 -7.19
C LYS A 255 3.24 -29.00 -6.93
N GLY A 256 3.22 -27.70 -7.22
CA GLY A 256 4.35 -26.81 -6.93
C GLY A 256 4.32 -26.29 -5.50
N ASP A 257 5.27 -25.43 -5.21
CA ASP A 257 5.46 -24.75 -3.90
C ASP A 257 5.33 -23.23 -4.01
N GLU A 258 5.15 -22.68 -5.20
CA GLU A 258 4.93 -21.25 -5.45
C GLU A 258 3.43 -20.91 -5.40
N TYR A 259 2.83 -21.06 -4.23
CA TYR A 259 1.40 -20.81 -4.02
C TYR A 259 1.00 -19.37 -4.35
N TRP A 260 1.89 -18.42 -4.14
CA TRP A 260 1.62 -16.99 -4.39
C TRP A 260 1.23 -16.70 -5.84
N ASN A 261 1.78 -17.42 -6.81
CA ASN A 261 1.50 -17.26 -8.24
C ASN A 261 0.25 -18.04 -8.71
N GLN A 262 -0.33 -18.88 -7.86
CA GLN A 262 -1.49 -19.69 -8.23
C GLN A 262 -2.79 -18.88 -8.14
N PRO A 263 -3.77 -19.16 -9.05
CA PRO A 263 -5.09 -18.58 -8.96
C PRO A 263 -5.76 -18.99 -7.65
N LYS A 264 -6.07 -17.99 -6.82
CA LYS A 264 -6.67 -18.20 -5.50
C LYS A 264 -8.16 -18.48 -5.65
N ILE A 265 -8.62 -19.57 -5.08
CA ILE A 265 -10.06 -19.91 -5.08
C ILE A 265 -10.79 -18.93 -4.16
N ASN A 266 -10.28 -18.78 -2.95
CA ASN A 266 -10.73 -17.78 -1.98
C ASN A 266 -9.54 -17.06 -1.37
N ARG A 267 -9.75 -15.80 -0.97
CA ARG A 267 -8.79 -15.02 -0.19
C ARG A 267 -9.49 -14.22 0.89
N GLN A 268 -8.89 -14.18 2.06
CA GLN A 268 -9.34 -13.40 3.20
C GLN A 268 -8.14 -12.82 3.94
N MET A 269 -8.25 -11.56 4.38
CA MET A 269 -7.26 -10.99 5.28
C MET A 269 -7.62 -11.32 6.72
N PHE A 270 -6.61 -11.62 7.51
CA PHE A 270 -6.70 -11.71 8.96
C PHE A 270 -5.70 -10.73 9.58
N HIS A 271 -6.06 -10.19 10.72
CA HIS A 271 -5.20 -9.26 11.45
C HIS A 271 -5.14 -9.69 12.91
N TYR A 272 -3.91 -9.80 13.44
CA TYR A 272 -3.69 -10.22 14.81
C TYR A 272 -2.94 -9.14 15.57
N GLY A 273 -3.48 -8.71 16.68
CA GLY A 273 -2.83 -7.75 17.58
C GLY A 273 -3.54 -7.71 18.92
N GLU A 274 -2.78 -7.50 19.99
CA GLU A 274 -3.34 -7.40 21.36
C GLU A 274 -4.24 -8.58 21.72
N GLU A 275 -3.82 -9.80 21.39
CA GLU A 275 -4.53 -11.06 21.68
C GLU A 275 -5.91 -11.17 20.99
N LYS A 276 -6.09 -10.43 19.90
CA LYS A 276 -7.33 -10.38 19.14
C LYS A 276 -7.06 -10.72 17.68
N LEU A 277 -7.96 -11.52 17.13
CA LEU A 277 -7.95 -11.87 15.72
C LEU A 277 -9.13 -11.20 15.02
N VAL A 278 -8.84 -10.44 13.97
CA VAL A 278 -9.86 -9.83 13.14
C VAL A 278 -9.95 -10.55 11.82
N GLN A 279 -11.15 -11.01 11.48
CA GLN A 279 -11.48 -11.61 10.21
C GLN A 279 -12.05 -10.55 9.26
N ALA A 280 -11.33 -10.23 8.19
CA ALA A 280 -11.76 -9.26 7.19
C ALA A 280 -12.70 -9.89 6.15
N ARG A 281 -12.97 -9.13 5.09
CA ARG A 281 -13.85 -9.54 4.00
C ARG A 281 -13.27 -10.72 3.22
N LEU A 282 -14.13 -11.68 2.87
CA LEU A 282 -13.81 -12.79 1.97
C LEU A 282 -13.93 -12.35 0.50
N TYR A 283 -13.05 -12.87 -0.34
CA TYR A 283 -13.12 -12.75 -1.80
C TYR A 283 -13.08 -14.14 -2.46
N PRO A 284 -13.85 -14.39 -3.53
CA PRO A 284 -14.87 -13.48 -4.08
C PRO A 284 -15.99 -13.21 -3.08
N GLN A 285 -16.63 -12.07 -3.21
CA GLN A 285 -17.84 -11.78 -2.45
C GLN A 285 -18.99 -12.60 -3.03
N ASP A 286 -19.67 -13.36 -2.20
CA ASP A 286 -21.04 -13.73 -2.48
C ASP A 286 -21.97 -12.59 -2.06
N ASN A 287 -23.08 -12.45 -2.78
CA ASN A 287 -23.99 -11.31 -2.65
C ASN A 287 -24.64 -11.22 -1.24
N ASP A 288 -24.52 -12.27 -0.41
CA ASP A 288 -25.27 -12.40 0.83
C ASP A 288 -24.45 -12.14 2.09
N GLY A 289 -23.12 -11.94 1.96
CA GLY A 289 -22.24 -11.70 3.11
C GLY A 289 -22.07 -12.87 4.08
N CYS A 290 -22.70 -13.99 3.80
CA CYS A 290 -22.71 -15.23 4.58
C CYS A 290 -22.13 -16.37 3.77
N SER A 291 -20.85 -16.29 3.45
CA SER A 291 -20.18 -17.44 2.85
C SER A 291 -20.05 -18.55 3.90
N SER A 292 -20.46 -19.75 3.52
CA SER A 292 -20.33 -20.98 4.33
C SER A 292 -18.89 -21.28 4.76
N VAL A 293 -17.89 -20.66 4.10
CA VAL A 293 -16.48 -20.84 4.43
C VAL A 293 -15.94 -19.84 5.46
N TYR A 294 -16.69 -18.80 5.83
CA TYR A 294 -16.21 -17.84 6.85
C TYR A 294 -15.91 -18.53 8.19
N GLU A 295 -16.77 -19.39 8.67
CA GLU A 295 -16.56 -20.10 9.94
C GLU A 295 -15.41 -21.11 9.87
N PRO A 296 -15.34 -21.99 8.87
CA PRO A 296 -14.20 -22.87 8.68
C PRO A 296 -12.86 -22.12 8.62
N TYR A 297 -12.76 -21.06 7.82
CA TYR A 297 -11.52 -20.28 7.69
C TYR A 297 -11.14 -19.60 9.01
N ARG A 298 -12.12 -19.00 9.67
CA ARG A 298 -11.91 -18.42 11.01
C ARG A 298 -11.41 -19.44 12.00
N GLY A 299 -12.06 -20.62 12.06
CA GLY A 299 -11.67 -21.69 12.98
C GLY A 299 -10.24 -22.17 12.74
N ILE A 300 -9.84 -22.33 11.49
CA ILE A 300 -8.48 -22.71 11.11
C ILE A 300 -7.48 -21.66 11.58
N VAL A 301 -7.68 -20.38 11.20
CA VAL A 301 -6.73 -19.32 11.57
C VAL A 301 -6.71 -19.10 13.08
N GLN A 302 -7.86 -19.12 13.73
CA GLN A 302 -7.93 -19.01 15.19
C GLN A 302 -7.13 -20.12 15.88
N LYS A 303 -7.24 -21.36 15.40
CA LYS A 303 -6.48 -22.49 15.93
C LYS A 303 -4.98 -22.27 15.76
N ILE A 304 -4.53 -21.94 14.54
CA ILE A 304 -3.11 -21.65 14.24
C ILE A 304 -2.60 -20.55 15.17
N MET A 305 -3.30 -19.42 15.24
CA MET A 305 -2.87 -18.27 16.03
C MET A 305 -2.83 -18.59 17.54
N SER A 306 -3.80 -19.36 18.02
CA SER A 306 -3.82 -19.80 19.43
C SER A 306 -2.64 -20.72 19.77
N GLU A 307 -2.23 -21.57 18.83
CA GLU A 307 -1.09 -22.48 19.01
C GLU A 307 0.25 -21.73 18.99
N ILE A 308 0.47 -20.87 17.98
CA ILE A 308 1.77 -20.18 17.81
C ILE A 308 2.00 -19.07 18.83
N PHE A 309 0.94 -18.45 19.35
CA PHE A 309 1.02 -17.44 20.42
C PHE A 309 0.72 -17.99 21.80
N GLU A 310 0.43 -19.30 21.91
CA GLU A 310 0.12 -19.96 23.19
C GLU A 310 -1.06 -19.32 23.93
N PHE A 311 -2.07 -18.85 23.16
CA PHE A 311 -3.19 -18.11 23.69
C PHE A 311 -4.52 -18.84 23.43
N PRO A 312 -5.02 -19.68 24.39
CA PRO A 312 -6.13 -20.59 24.15
C PRO A 312 -7.49 -19.89 23.95
N ASN A 313 -7.63 -18.64 24.40
CA ASN A 313 -8.89 -17.89 24.37
C ASN A 313 -8.82 -16.68 23.42
N LEU A 314 -8.30 -16.89 22.23
CA LEU A 314 -8.19 -15.83 21.24
C LEU A 314 -9.56 -15.26 20.86
N TRP A 315 -9.75 -13.97 21.06
CA TRP A 315 -10.97 -13.28 20.66
C TRP A 315 -10.99 -13.06 19.15
N VAL A 316 -12.10 -13.45 18.52
CA VAL A 316 -12.28 -13.26 17.07
C VAL A 316 -13.41 -12.31 16.78
N LEU A 317 -13.12 -11.27 15.99
CA LEU A 317 -14.11 -10.34 15.48
C LEU A 317 -14.49 -10.64 14.05
N LYS A 318 -15.76 -10.57 13.78
CA LYS A 318 -16.34 -10.78 12.45
C LYS A 318 -16.78 -9.44 11.85
N LYS A 319 -16.60 -9.28 10.55
CA LYS A 319 -17.30 -8.23 9.80
C LYS A 319 -18.78 -8.60 9.68
N GLY A 320 -19.68 -7.62 9.86
CA GLY A 320 -21.12 -7.80 9.64
C GLY A 320 -21.95 -8.14 10.87
N THR A 321 -21.35 -8.24 12.05
CA THR A 321 -22.12 -8.19 13.31
C THR A 321 -22.38 -6.73 13.68
N SER A 322 -23.35 -6.46 14.56
CA SER A 322 -23.68 -5.11 15.07
C SER A 322 -22.53 -4.41 15.83
N GLU A 323 -21.33 -4.96 15.77
CA GLU A 323 -20.12 -4.41 16.35
C GLU A 323 -19.48 -3.45 15.37
N ILE A 324 -19.26 -2.22 15.81
CA ILE A 324 -18.62 -1.17 15.00
C ILE A 324 -17.13 -1.47 14.90
N CYS A 325 -16.70 -1.90 13.72
CA CYS A 325 -15.28 -2.10 13.42
C CYS A 325 -14.73 -0.87 12.71
N ASN A 326 -13.85 -0.15 13.36
CA ASN A 326 -13.13 0.98 12.81
C ASN A 326 -11.67 0.59 12.55
N TRP A 327 -11.17 0.83 11.35
CA TRP A 327 -9.82 0.45 10.94
C TRP A 327 -8.90 1.67 10.92
N VAL A 328 -7.76 1.59 11.59
CA VAL A 328 -6.76 2.67 11.64
C VAL A 328 -5.44 2.11 11.16
N ARG A 329 -4.69 2.86 10.37
CA ARG A 329 -3.32 2.49 10.02
C ARG A 329 -2.44 2.41 11.26
N SER A 330 -1.35 1.64 11.19
CA SER A 330 -0.37 1.50 12.28
C SER A 330 0.29 2.82 12.70
N ASP A 331 0.28 3.82 11.84
CA ASP A 331 0.76 5.18 12.12
C ASP A 331 -0.32 6.12 12.67
N GLY A 332 -1.52 5.62 12.95
CA GLY A 332 -2.64 6.40 13.49
C GLY A 332 -3.52 7.07 12.44
N THR A 333 -3.20 6.96 11.15
CA THR A 333 -4.02 7.51 10.07
C THR A 333 -5.09 6.53 9.60
N HIS A 334 -6.18 7.03 9.01
CA HIS A 334 -7.26 6.20 8.51
C HIS A 334 -6.81 5.38 7.29
N TYR A 335 -7.16 4.09 7.26
CA TYR A 335 -6.95 3.26 6.09
C TYR A 335 -8.08 3.44 5.09
N ARG A 336 -7.77 3.93 3.89
CA ARG A 336 -8.75 4.43 2.91
C ARG A 336 -9.69 3.35 2.36
N ASP A 337 -9.23 2.12 2.22
CA ASP A 337 -10.04 0.99 1.73
C ASP A 337 -11.27 0.71 2.62
N TYR A 338 -11.21 1.10 3.88
CA TYR A 338 -12.30 0.94 4.83
C TYR A 338 -13.09 2.23 5.11
N SER A 339 -12.78 3.34 4.47
CA SER A 339 -13.44 4.63 4.66
C SER A 339 -14.92 4.61 4.26
N HIS A 340 -15.33 3.68 3.40
CA HIS A 340 -16.73 3.49 3.02
C HIS A 340 -17.63 2.94 4.14
N TYR A 341 -17.07 2.58 5.28
CA TYR A 341 -17.80 2.04 6.42
C TYR A 341 -17.90 3.02 7.60
N GLY A 342 -17.78 4.28 7.32
CA GLY A 342 -18.26 5.38 8.18
C GLY A 342 -17.39 5.78 9.36
N ASN A 343 -16.42 5.07 9.81
CA ASN A 343 -15.41 5.49 10.79
C ASN A 343 -14.31 4.41 10.86
N CYS A 344 -13.13 4.78 10.48
CA CYS A 344 -12.04 3.83 10.23
C CYS A 344 -11.28 3.37 11.48
N THR A 345 -11.94 3.05 12.56
CA THR A 345 -11.32 2.52 13.79
C THR A 345 -11.91 1.15 14.12
N ILE A 346 -11.12 0.12 14.36
CA ILE A 346 -11.65 -1.11 14.95
C ILE A 346 -11.78 -0.84 16.46
N SER A 347 -12.98 -0.66 16.92
CA SER A 347 -13.27 -0.70 18.34
C SER A 347 -13.93 -2.02 18.69
N PHE A 348 -13.33 -2.75 19.60
CA PHE A 348 -13.89 -3.93 20.16
C PHE A 348 -14.86 -3.51 21.26
N VAL A 349 -16.15 -3.50 20.97
CA VAL A 349 -17.15 -3.28 22.00
C VAL A 349 -17.88 -4.59 22.26
N LYS A 350 -17.54 -5.23 23.34
CA LYS A 350 -18.46 -6.15 23.98
C LYS A 350 -18.65 -5.67 25.42
N GLY A 351 -19.72 -4.91 25.66
CA GLY A 351 -20.35 -4.75 26.96
C GLY A 351 -19.53 -4.15 28.10
N SER A 352 -18.41 -3.51 27.85
CA SER A 352 -17.66 -2.77 28.86
C SER A 352 -16.83 -1.63 28.26
N SER A 353 -16.62 -0.62 29.06
CA SER A 353 -16.05 0.71 28.76
C SER A 353 -14.61 0.76 28.22
N ASN A 354 -13.98 -0.34 27.88
CA ASN A 354 -12.63 -0.40 27.37
C ASN A 354 -12.64 -0.83 25.90
N SER A 355 -12.80 0.12 25.00
CA SER A 355 -12.58 -0.08 23.57
C SER A 355 -11.09 -0.23 23.31
N THR A 356 -10.63 -1.45 23.04
CA THR A 356 -9.28 -1.67 22.54
C THR A 356 -9.27 -1.42 21.03
N ARG A 357 -8.32 -0.62 20.55
CA ARG A 357 -8.16 -0.32 19.14
C ARG A 357 -7.08 -1.22 18.57
N ILE A 358 -7.36 -1.94 17.49
CA ILE A 358 -6.33 -2.55 16.67
C ILE A 358 -6.04 -1.61 15.52
N MET A 359 -4.77 -1.26 15.36
CA MET A 359 -4.30 -0.48 14.24
C MET A 359 -3.94 -1.41 13.10
N ILE A 360 -4.52 -1.19 11.92
CA ILE A 360 -4.37 -2.04 10.75
C ILE A 360 -3.95 -1.21 9.55
N GLY A 361 -3.01 -1.76 8.80
CA GLY A 361 -2.39 -1.11 7.68
C GLY A 361 -1.26 -0.17 8.10
N ALA A 362 -0.39 0.12 7.18
CA ALA A 362 0.69 1.07 7.30
C ALA A 362 0.64 2.04 6.12
N ARG A 363 1.33 3.16 6.21
CA ARG A 363 1.58 3.97 5.01
C ARG A 363 2.33 3.11 4.00
N PRO A 364 1.84 2.97 2.77
CA PRO A 364 2.55 2.26 1.75
C PRO A 364 3.84 3.00 1.39
N ILE A 365 4.87 2.24 1.03
CA ILE A 365 6.09 2.75 0.42
C ILE A 365 5.90 2.63 -1.10
N CYS A 366 6.17 3.70 -1.82
CA CYS A 366 6.13 3.71 -3.28
C CYS A 366 7.24 2.83 -3.85
N ILE A 367 6.91 1.99 -4.86
CA ILE A 367 7.90 1.11 -5.49
C ILE A 367 8.87 1.84 -6.41
N GLU A 368 8.57 3.07 -6.82
CA GLU A 368 9.44 3.89 -7.66
C GLU A 368 10.44 4.70 -6.84
N CYS A 369 9.94 5.55 -5.93
CA CYS A 369 10.78 6.46 -5.16
C CYS A 369 11.24 5.92 -3.80
N GLY A 370 10.57 4.90 -3.26
CA GLY A 370 10.88 4.36 -1.95
C GLY A 370 10.28 5.13 -0.77
N ASP A 371 9.58 6.24 -0.98
CA ASP A 371 9.03 7.03 0.10
C ASP A 371 7.64 6.60 0.56
N ARG A 372 7.27 7.02 1.77
CA ARG A 372 5.96 6.73 2.35
C ARG A 372 4.96 7.81 1.98
N HIS A 373 3.83 7.39 1.38
CA HIS A 373 2.79 8.31 0.93
C HIS A 373 1.51 8.19 1.74
N TYR A 374 0.78 9.30 1.90
CA TYR A 374 -0.40 9.36 2.76
C TYR A 374 -1.69 8.86 2.10
N GLU A 375 -1.88 9.07 0.83
CA GLU A 375 -3.18 8.92 0.17
C GLU A 375 -3.14 8.16 -1.15
N GLU A 376 -2.05 7.47 -1.44
CA GLU A 376 -1.85 6.83 -2.71
C GLU A 376 -2.80 5.66 -2.96
N LYS A 377 -3.35 5.62 -4.15
CA LYS A 377 -4.20 4.51 -4.61
C LYS A 377 -3.39 3.42 -5.31
N SER A 378 -2.26 3.78 -5.91
CA SER A 378 -1.38 2.88 -6.66
C SER A 378 -0.09 2.58 -5.91
N ILE A 379 0.52 1.42 -6.19
CA ILE A 379 1.82 1.05 -5.63
C ILE A 379 2.98 1.85 -6.21
N ASN A 380 2.81 2.43 -7.40
CA ASN A 380 3.85 3.11 -8.17
C ASN A 380 3.54 4.58 -8.48
N HIS A 381 2.40 5.08 -8.11
CA HIS A 381 2.08 6.48 -8.38
C HIS A 381 2.22 7.28 -7.10
N CYS A 382 3.31 7.95 -6.98
CA CYS A 382 3.48 9.02 -6.03
C CYS A 382 3.17 10.34 -6.73
N ALA A 383 2.25 11.13 -6.13
CA ALA A 383 2.08 12.53 -6.48
C ALA A 383 3.29 13.36 -5.98
N CYS A 384 4.34 12.70 -5.60
CA CYS A 384 5.46 13.33 -5.00
C CYS A 384 6.48 13.67 -6.03
N GLY A 385 6.74 14.89 -6.03
CA GLY A 385 7.92 15.60 -6.30
C GLY A 385 8.80 15.08 -7.44
N TYR A 386 9.98 15.32 -7.24
CA TYR A 386 11.01 15.17 -8.27
C TYR A 386 12.13 14.29 -7.72
N VAL A 387 12.88 13.64 -8.59
CA VAL A 387 14.09 12.90 -8.22
C VAL A 387 15.27 13.85 -8.31
N CYS A 388 16.06 13.94 -7.27
CA CYS A 388 17.26 14.77 -7.30
C CYS A 388 18.22 14.32 -8.41
N SER A 389 18.59 15.24 -9.28
CA SER A 389 19.46 14.96 -10.43
C SER A 389 20.90 14.60 -10.04
N ASP A 390 21.29 14.84 -8.78
CA ASP A 390 22.63 14.52 -8.28
C ASP A 390 22.68 13.21 -7.48
N CYS A 391 21.86 13.09 -6.41
CA CYS A 391 21.92 11.93 -5.51
C CYS A 391 20.90 10.84 -5.84
N GLY A 392 19.92 11.14 -6.71
CA GLY A 392 18.82 10.22 -7.01
C GLY A 392 17.79 10.08 -5.89
N GLU A 393 17.90 10.87 -4.82
CA GLU A 393 16.90 10.89 -3.76
C GLU A 393 15.64 11.62 -4.21
N HIS A 394 14.53 11.22 -3.62
CA HIS A 394 13.25 11.82 -3.93
C HIS A 394 13.02 13.11 -3.15
N ILE A 395 12.43 14.10 -3.82
CA ILE A 395 12.20 15.45 -3.27
C ILE A 395 10.71 15.72 -3.31
N ASP A 396 10.12 16.14 -2.20
CA ASP A 396 8.72 16.57 -2.17
C ASP A 396 8.51 17.82 -3.04
N GLU A 397 7.32 17.97 -3.60
CA GLU A 397 7.00 19.06 -4.53
C GLU A 397 7.24 20.45 -3.91
N ASP A 398 7.08 20.56 -2.60
CA ASP A 398 7.31 21.80 -1.83
C ASP A 398 8.79 22.07 -1.53
N ASP A 399 9.66 21.05 -1.61
CA ASP A 399 11.08 21.12 -1.23
C ASP A 399 12.04 21.07 -2.46
N VAL A 400 11.48 20.98 -3.67
CA VAL A 400 12.30 20.90 -4.88
C VAL A 400 12.94 22.23 -5.24
N ILE A 401 14.25 22.20 -5.48
CA ILE A 401 15.03 23.33 -5.95
C ILE A 401 15.37 23.13 -7.42
N TRP A 402 14.96 24.07 -8.26
CA TRP A 402 15.19 24.00 -9.70
C TRP A 402 16.43 24.74 -10.12
N ILE A 403 17.36 24.05 -10.80
CA ILE A 403 18.54 24.68 -11.42
C ILE A 403 18.59 24.26 -12.89
N ASN A 404 18.49 25.22 -13.78
CA ASN A 404 18.52 25.03 -15.26
C ASN A 404 17.44 24.06 -15.79
N GLY A 405 16.33 23.88 -15.05
CA GLY A 405 15.24 22.98 -15.42
C GLY A 405 15.36 21.56 -14.84
N ASP A 406 16.41 21.26 -14.09
CA ASP A 406 16.61 20.01 -13.38
C ASP A 406 16.27 20.16 -11.89
N PRO A 407 15.65 19.14 -11.25
CA PRO A 407 15.29 19.16 -9.84
C PRO A 407 16.47 18.71 -8.95
N TYR A 408 16.63 19.37 -7.80
CA TYR A 408 17.65 19.07 -6.79
C TYR A 408 17.08 19.13 -5.37
N CYS A 409 17.62 18.33 -4.47
CA CYS A 409 17.35 18.42 -3.04
C CYS A 409 18.26 19.45 -2.36
N SER A 410 17.85 19.92 -1.18
CA SER A 410 18.61 20.89 -0.38
C SER A 410 20.01 20.41 0.05
N ASP A 411 20.24 19.10 0.06
CA ASP A 411 21.55 18.52 0.42
C ASP A 411 22.56 18.53 -0.73
N CYS A 412 22.07 18.60 -1.97
CA CYS A 412 22.90 18.57 -3.17
C CYS A 412 23.19 19.95 -3.78
N VAL A 413 22.49 20.99 -3.31
CA VAL A 413 22.66 22.36 -3.79
C VAL A 413 22.77 23.32 -2.62
N HIS A 414 23.41 24.44 -2.89
CA HIS A 414 23.64 25.47 -1.87
C HIS A 414 23.13 26.82 -2.35
N TYR A 415 22.53 27.54 -1.45
CA TYR A 415 22.09 28.91 -1.70
C TYR A 415 23.28 29.87 -1.61
N CYS A 416 23.48 30.67 -2.64
CA CYS A 416 24.51 31.71 -2.66
C CYS A 416 23.89 33.05 -2.28
N GLU A 417 24.29 33.60 -1.15
CA GLU A 417 23.78 34.87 -0.64
C GLU A 417 24.27 36.10 -1.44
N ASN A 418 25.18 35.90 -2.41
CA ASN A 418 25.67 36.98 -3.23
C ASN A 418 24.86 37.19 -4.52
N CYS A 419 24.35 36.09 -5.14
CA CYS A 419 23.52 36.18 -6.35
C CYS A 419 22.05 35.84 -6.10
N ASP A 420 21.68 35.49 -4.86
CA ASP A 420 20.34 35.03 -4.46
C ASP A 420 19.85 33.82 -5.26
N GLU A 421 20.77 32.93 -5.68
CA GLU A 421 20.45 31.73 -6.44
C GLU A 421 21.02 30.46 -5.79
N TYR A 422 20.40 29.29 -6.11
CA TYR A 422 20.95 28.00 -5.73
C TYR A 422 21.95 27.49 -6.76
N HIS A 423 23.03 26.91 -6.28
CA HIS A 423 24.12 26.37 -7.10
C HIS A 423 24.53 24.97 -6.68
N ARG A 424 25.03 24.21 -7.65
CA ARG A 424 25.74 22.94 -7.43
C ARG A 424 27.21 23.24 -7.13
N GLY A 425 27.86 22.33 -6.42
CA GLY A 425 29.29 22.41 -6.18
C GLY A 425 29.64 23.00 -4.81
N ARG A 426 30.87 23.50 -4.67
CA ARG A 426 31.37 23.97 -3.39
C ARG A 426 30.96 25.41 -3.11
N GLN A 427 30.71 25.70 -1.85
CA GLN A 427 30.60 27.07 -1.35
C GLN A 427 31.89 27.47 -0.67
N THR A 428 32.17 28.75 -0.72
CA THR A 428 33.28 29.36 0.04
C THR A 428 32.70 30.32 1.07
N TRP A 429 33.14 30.15 2.30
CA TRP A 429 32.80 31.08 3.38
C TRP A 429 33.64 32.34 3.27
N ILE A 430 33.01 33.51 3.33
CA ILE A 430 33.65 34.81 3.34
C ILE A 430 33.55 35.40 4.76
N PRO A 431 34.63 35.32 5.55
CA PRO A 431 34.61 35.75 6.94
C PRO A 431 34.25 37.21 7.14
N SER A 432 34.75 38.10 6.27
CA SER A 432 34.48 39.53 6.34
C SER A 432 33.02 39.92 6.16
N GLU A 433 32.25 39.09 5.46
CA GLU A 433 30.84 39.31 5.15
C GLU A 433 29.90 38.36 5.88
N ASN A 434 30.46 37.39 6.60
CA ASN A 434 29.71 36.38 7.35
C ASN A 434 28.65 35.64 6.50
N ARG A 435 29.03 35.26 5.26
CA ARG A 435 28.15 34.57 4.30
C ARG A 435 28.88 33.54 3.43
N TYR A 436 28.11 32.62 2.81
CA TYR A 436 28.61 31.69 1.82
C TYR A 436 28.36 32.16 0.39
N VAL A 437 29.31 31.98 -0.49
CA VAL A 437 29.22 32.35 -1.92
C VAL A 437 29.52 31.14 -2.82
N CYS A 438 28.88 31.08 -3.99
CA CYS A 438 29.15 30.06 -4.99
C CYS A 438 30.48 30.35 -5.71
N GLU A 439 31.01 29.33 -6.38
CA GLU A 439 32.27 29.41 -7.13
C GLU A 439 32.25 30.52 -8.20
N CYS A 440 31.11 30.68 -8.89
CA CYS A 440 30.94 31.73 -9.89
C CYS A 440 31.02 33.15 -9.29
N CYS A 441 30.39 33.38 -8.16
CA CYS A 441 30.49 34.66 -7.47
C CYS A 441 31.89 34.88 -6.88
N LEU A 442 32.51 33.81 -6.38
CA LEU A 442 33.86 33.87 -5.87
C LEU A 442 34.85 34.32 -6.95
N ASP A 443 34.78 33.72 -8.12
CA ASP A 443 35.70 34.03 -9.25
C ASP A 443 35.46 35.41 -9.84
N ASN A 444 34.24 35.95 -9.79
CA ASN A 444 33.91 37.23 -10.42
C ASN A 444 34.00 38.44 -9.48
N ASN A 445 33.77 38.24 -8.17
CA ASN A 445 33.61 39.39 -7.26
C ASN A 445 34.57 39.37 -6.07
N TYR A 446 35.36 38.29 -5.92
CA TYR A 446 36.24 38.15 -4.77
C TYR A 446 37.69 37.92 -5.18
N ILE A 447 38.56 38.43 -4.37
CA ILE A 447 40.01 38.30 -4.54
C ILE A 447 40.61 37.63 -3.31
N PHE A 448 41.58 36.75 -3.55
CA PHE A 448 42.30 36.08 -2.48
C PHE A 448 43.38 37.00 -1.89
N CYS A 449 43.27 37.29 -0.59
CA CYS A 449 44.31 38.02 0.11
C CYS A 449 45.44 37.08 0.49
N GLU A 450 46.59 37.22 -0.18
CA GLU A 450 47.78 36.40 0.08
C GLU A 450 48.49 36.68 1.40
N CYS A 451 47.98 37.63 2.18
CA CYS A 451 48.54 37.97 3.48
C CYS A 451 47.85 37.25 4.64
N CYS A 452 46.52 37.08 4.60
CA CYS A 452 45.75 36.37 5.61
C CYS A 452 45.13 35.07 5.13
N ASP A 453 45.32 34.70 3.87
CA ASP A 453 44.77 33.50 3.22
C ASP A 453 43.22 33.48 3.21
N GLU A 454 42.56 34.64 3.12
CA GLU A 454 41.13 34.79 3.06
C GLU A 454 40.66 35.44 1.77
N TYR A 455 39.42 35.12 1.32
CA TYR A 455 38.77 35.82 0.23
C TYR A 455 38.07 37.07 0.71
N VAL A 456 38.19 38.16 -0.04
CA VAL A 456 37.53 39.45 0.21
C VAL A 456 36.89 39.97 -1.06
N HIS A 457 35.85 40.78 -0.96
CA HIS A 457 35.23 41.43 -2.11
C HIS A 457 36.26 42.32 -2.84
N GLU A 458 36.24 42.38 -4.17
CA GLU A 458 37.20 43.13 -4.99
C GLU A 458 37.29 44.61 -4.60
N ASP A 459 36.15 45.21 -4.18
CA ASP A 459 36.10 46.60 -3.74
C ASP A 459 36.90 46.85 -2.46
N ASN A 460 37.23 45.83 -1.69
CA ASN A 460 37.96 45.89 -0.41
C ASN A 460 39.37 45.28 -0.53
N ALA A 461 39.86 45.14 -1.76
CA ALA A 461 41.19 44.57 -2.05
C ALA A 461 42.08 45.66 -2.61
N TYR A 462 43.33 45.67 -2.15
CA TYR A 462 44.38 46.56 -2.63
C TYR A 462 45.44 45.77 -3.36
N TYR A 463 45.81 46.21 -4.59
CA TYR A 463 46.91 45.64 -5.31
C TYR A 463 48.22 46.30 -4.88
N ILE A 464 49.18 45.53 -4.45
CA ILE A 464 50.50 46.00 -4.02
C ILE A 464 51.47 45.82 -5.16
N GLU A 465 51.75 46.93 -5.87
CA GLU A 465 52.58 46.92 -7.09
C GLU A 465 53.98 46.42 -6.80
N SER A 466 54.58 46.78 -5.66
CA SER A 466 55.92 46.36 -5.28
C SER A 466 56.08 44.86 -5.08
N GLU A 467 54.99 44.17 -4.73
CA GLU A 467 54.98 42.75 -4.45
C GLU A 467 54.19 41.92 -5.48
N GLY A 468 53.41 42.57 -6.33
CA GLY A 468 52.64 41.96 -7.40
C GLY A 468 51.50 41.09 -6.88
N ARG A 469 50.87 41.41 -5.72
CA ARG A 469 49.82 40.65 -5.06
C ARG A 469 48.70 41.53 -4.51
N TYR A 470 47.54 40.89 -4.25
CA TYR A 470 46.41 41.53 -3.60
C TYR A 470 46.38 41.29 -2.11
N VAL A 471 45.95 42.30 -1.36
CA VAL A 471 45.72 42.21 0.09
C VAL A 471 44.37 42.84 0.46
N CYS A 472 43.74 42.36 1.55
CA CYS A 472 42.50 42.94 2.06
C CYS A 472 42.79 44.28 2.81
N GLU A 473 41.74 45.06 3.04
CA GLU A 473 41.82 46.34 3.75
C GLU A 473 42.49 46.22 5.11
N ASP A 474 42.13 45.19 5.91
CA ASP A 474 42.73 44.95 7.22
C ASP A 474 44.25 44.67 7.15
N CYS A 475 44.66 43.92 6.15
CA CYS A 475 46.08 43.62 5.92
C CYS A 475 46.81 44.84 5.38
N TYR A 476 46.18 45.60 4.52
CA TYR A 476 46.68 46.88 4.04
C TYR A 476 46.91 47.84 5.20
N ASP A 477 45.93 48.10 6.02
CA ASP A 477 46.03 49.02 7.15
C ASP A 477 47.10 48.63 8.18
N ARG A 478 47.35 47.35 8.33
CA ARG A 478 48.38 46.85 9.26
C ARG A 478 49.80 46.92 8.68
N HIS A 479 49.95 46.61 7.41
CA HIS A 479 51.26 46.27 6.85
C HIS A 479 51.69 47.17 5.70
N TYR A 480 50.78 47.96 5.10
CA TYR A 480 51.07 48.76 3.92
C TYR A 480 50.73 50.24 4.08
N PHE A 481 51.17 51.06 3.15
CA PHE A 481 50.83 52.47 3.05
C PHE A 481 50.82 52.91 1.57
N CYS A 482 50.07 53.96 1.25
CA CYS A 482 50.12 54.64 -0.04
C CYS A 482 51.21 55.71 -0.02
N CYS A 483 52.08 55.71 -1.00
CA CYS A 483 53.09 56.76 -1.15
C CYS A 483 52.43 58.07 -1.65
N ASP A 484 52.56 59.16 -0.88
CA ASP A 484 51.93 60.44 -1.20
C ASP A 484 52.47 61.10 -2.47
N ASP A 485 53.57 60.59 -3.03
CA ASP A 485 54.20 61.14 -4.24
C ASP A 485 53.83 60.36 -5.51
N CYS A 486 54.07 59.05 -5.55
CA CYS A 486 53.76 58.24 -6.70
C CYS A 486 52.37 57.63 -6.72
N GLY A 487 51.68 57.56 -5.52
CA GLY A 487 50.36 56.98 -5.40
C GLY A 487 50.33 55.46 -5.38
N GLU A 488 51.48 54.79 -5.36
CA GLU A 488 51.58 53.34 -5.30
C GLU A 488 51.65 52.81 -3.88
N TYR A 489 51.35 51.54 -3.69
CA TYR A 489 51.27 50.89 -2.37
C TYR A 489 52.57 50.12 -2.06
N PHE A 490 53.07 50.31 -0.83
CA PHE A 490 54.35 49.72 -0.34
C PHE A 490 54.19 49.18 1.09
N HIS A 491 55.02 48.17 1.45
CA HIS A 491 55.10 47.66 2.79
C HIS A 491 55.60 48.75 3.76
N ARG A 492 55.08 48.79 4.98
CA ARG A 492 55.43 49.82 6.01
C ARG A 492 56.92 49.83 6.38
N ASP A 493 57.62 48.72 6.12
CA ASP A 493 59.08 48.68 6.30
C ASP A 493 59.83 49.60 5.31
N GLU A 494 59.18 50.02 4.22
CA GLU A 494 59.73 50.95 3.23
C GLU A 494 59.24 52.39 3.42
N LEU A 495 58.55 52.66 4.52
CA LEU A 495 57.98 53.97 4.83
C LEU A 495 59.09 54.95 5.27
N HIS A 496 59.14 56.07 4.58
CA HIS A 496 59.95 57.24 4.91
C HIS A 496 59.01 58.44 5.18
N ASP A 497 59.01 58.95 6.40
CA ASP A 497 58.29 60.18 6.75
C ASP A 497 59.17 61.38 6.42
N HIS A 498 58.70 62.21 5.49
CA HIS A 498 59.39 63.41 5.09
C HIS A 498 58.39 64.55 4.88
N GLU A 499 58.56 65.64 5.63
CA GLU A 499 57.69 66.83 5.60
C GLU A 499 56.17 66.56 5.70
N TYR A 500 55.74 65.61 6.58
CA TYR A 500 54.36 65.15 6.74
C TYR A 500 53.82 64.29 5.57
N MET A 501 54.68 63.79 4.70
CA MET A 501 54.37 62.90 3.61
C MET A 501 54.93 61.52 3.87
N ASN A 502 54.09 60.49 3.59
CA ASN A 502 54.49 59.08 3.61
C ASN A 502 55.11 58.74 2.24
N LEU A 503 56.40 58.55 2.16
CA LEU A 503 57.11 58.32 0.90
C LEU A 503 57.68 56.90 0.84
N CYS A 504 57.65 56.30 -0.36
CA CYS A 504 58.40 55.04 -0.62
C CYS A 504 59.89 55.35 -0.71
N SER A 505 60.75 54.33 -0.66
CA SER A 505 62.18 54.47 -0.63
C SER A 505 62.74 55.18 -1.91
N SER A 506 62.07 55.05 -3.09
CA SER A 506 62.43 55.70 -4.32
C SER A 506 62.13 57.18 -4.32
N CYS A 507 60.84 57.53 -3.99
CA CYS A 507 60.43 58.94 -3.96
C CYS A 507 61.12 59.70 -2.86
N TYR A 508 61.42 59.08 -1.74
CA TYR A 508 62.22 59.68 -0.66
C TYR A 508 63.64 60.02 -1.13
N LYS A 509 64.29 59.11 -1.88
CA LYS A 509 65.61 59.34 -2.43
C LYS A 509 65.62 60.47 -3.45
N GLU A 510 64.67 60.53 -4.39
CA GLU A 510 64.54 61.59 -5.39
C GLU A 510 64.36 62.94 -4.71
N ARG A 511 63.48 63.10 -3.76
CA ARG A 511 63.27 64.39 -3.05
C ARG A 511 64.51 64.82 -2.26
N THR A 512 65.17 63.91 -1.58
CA THR A 512 66.34 64.22 -0.74
C THR A 512 67.62 64.46 -1.58
N THR A 513 67.68 63.97 -2.88
CA THR A 513 68.73 64.28 -3.78
C THR A 513 68.58 65.67 -4.43
N ASP A 514 67.34 66.10 -4.74
CA ASP A 514 67.01 67.41 -5.26
C ASP A 514 67.28 68.52 -4.24
N GLU A 515 67.06 68.29 -2.95
CA GLU A 515 67.41 69.26 -1.88
C GLU A 515 68.92 69.46 -1.71
N ASN A 516 69.72 68.45 -2.05
CA ASN A 516 71.18 68.57 -2.00
C ASN A 516 71.80 69.27 -3.21
N ASP A 517 71.08 69.26 -4.36
CA ASP A 517 71.53 69.94 -5.57
C ASP A 517 71.17 71.48 -5.58
N GLU A 518 70.13 71.91 -4.81
CA GLU A 518 69.80 73.32 -4.66
C GLU A 518 70.64 74.03 -3.56
N ALA A 519 71.44 73.28 -2.81
CA ALA A 519 72.24 73.81 -1.69
C ALA A 519 73.74 74.01 -2.06
N CYS A 520 74.16 73.97 -3.35
CA CYS A 520 75.51 74.24 -3.84
C CYS A 520 75.62 75.46 -4.66
#